data_0f0be9dbe142026ad61d74a2f351caed
#
_entry.id   0f0be9dbe142026ad61d74a2f351caed
#
_cell.length_a   1.000
_cell.length_b   1.000
_cell.length_c   1.000
_cell.angle_alpha   90.00
_cell.angle_beta   90.00
_cell.angle_gamma   90.00
#
_symmetry.space_group_name_H-M   'P 1'
#
loop_
_entity.id
_entity.type
_entity.pdbx_description
1 polymer ?
#
loop_
_entity_poly.entity_id
_entity_poly.type
_entity_poly.pdbx_seq_one_letter_code
_entity_poly.pdbx_strand_id
1 'polypeptide(L)'
;QRKYRDIVGRRYESVLKEYGEFLLADEEMLVPEVRSILVPLDHFVHEITDEAIDVLSAYDATISLAYITDAGVVELVEQTLDRASMEEFQAKKEEYGQKLLERAVAKLEEHGFSTQTRMFVGHKGDDVVLMAKNHDIVALSRRYADGESADLSISPTVLRICQRVEIPALIY
;
A
#
# COMPACT_ATOMS: atom_id res chain seq x y z
N GLN A 1 -18.75 -21.09 -26.22
CA GLN A 1 -20.20 -20.90 -26.08
C GLN A 1 -21.02 -21.77 -27.05
N ARG A 2 -20.73 -21.84 -28.36
CA ARG A 2 -21.46 -22.71 -29.32
C ARG A 2 -21.47 -24.18 -28.92
N LYS A 3 -20.37 -24.74 -28.45
CA LYS A 3 -20.22 -26.15 -28.08
C LYS A 3 -21.13 -26.58 -26.90
N TYR A 4 -21.37 -25.67 -25.97
CA TYR A 4 -22.25 -25.95 -24.80
C TYR A 4 -23.72 -25.74 -25.12
N ARG A 5 -24.08 -24.84 -26.03
CA ARG A 5 -25.44 -24.62 -26.49
C ARG A 5 -26.04 -25.86 -27.16
N ASP A 6 -25.20 -26.57 -27.93
CA ASP A 6 -25.66 -27.77 -28.65
C ASP A 6 -25.83 -29.00 -27.75
N ILE A 7 -25.19 -29.02 -26.58
CA ILE A 7 -25.19 -30.16 -25.65
C ILE A 7 -26.30 -30.04 -24.59
N VAL A 8 -26.67 -28.83 -24.17
CA VAL A 8 -27.48 -28.62 -22.96
C VAL A 8 -28.88 -28.02 -23.24
N GLY A 9 -29.14 -27.53 -24.45
CA GLY A 9 -30.45 -26.99 -24.86
C GLY A 9 -31.07 -26.01 -23.84
N ARG A 10 -32.35 -26.21 -23.50
CA ARG A 10 -33.08 -25.34 -22.56
C ARG A 10 -32.49 -25.25 -21.15
N ARG A 11 -31.72 -26.27 -20.72
CA ARG A 11 -31.04 -26.24 -19.42
C ARG A 11 -29.88 -25.21 -19.40
N TYR A 12 -29.25 -24.98 -20.53
CA TYR A 12 -28.19 -23.99 -20.65
C TYR A 12 -28.69 -22.54 -20.45
N GLU A 13 -29.90 -22.24 -20.94
CA GLU A 13 -30.51 -20.92 -20.73
C GLU A 13 -30.84 -20.65 -19.26
N SER A 14 -31.28 -21.67 -18.51
CA SER A 14 -31.46 -21.57 -17.06
C SER A 14 -30.17 -21.36 -16.34
N VAL A 15 -29.13 -22.08 -16.71
CA VAL A 15 -27.78 -21.93 -16.12
C VAL A 15 -27.21 -20.56 -16.43
N LEU A 16 -27.33 -20.07 -17.66
CA LEU A 16 -26.91 -18.71 -18.03
C LEU A 16 -27.64 -17.62 -17.25
N LYS A 17 -28.93 -17.83 -16.98
CA LYS A 17 -29.72 -16.85 -16.22
C LYS A 17 -29.33 -16.79 -14.74
N GLU A 18 -28.99 -17.96 -14.18
CA GLU A 18 -28.66 -18.07 -12.74
C GLU A 18 -27.16 -17.87 -12.45
N TYR A 19 -26.32 -18.29 -13.38
CA TYR A 19 -24.84 -18.27 -13.22
C TYR A 19 -24.12 -17.48 -14.34
N GLY A 20 -24.85 -16.58 -15.02
CA GLY A 20 -24.28 -15.82 -16.15
C GLY A 20 -23.02 -15.06 -15.81
N GLU A 21 -22.94 -14.52 -14.61
CA GLU A 21 -21.77 -13.81 -14.08
C GLU A 21 -20.52 -14.70 -13.91
N PHE A 22 -20.70 -16.05 -13.79
CA PHE A 22 -19.60 -17.01 -13.71
C PHE A 22 -19.20 -17.59 -15.07
N LEU A 23 -19.95 -17.25 -16.13
CA LEU A 23 -19.74 -17.74 -17.49
C LEU A 23 -19.26 -16.61 -18.41
N LEU A 24 -18.46 -15.71 -17.85
CA LEU A 24 -17.87 -14.58 -18.57
C LEU A 24 -17.06 -15.08 -19.78
N ALA A 25 -17.20 -14.39 -20.91
CA ALA A 25 -16.32 -14.61 -22.05
C ALA A 25 -14.90 -14.09 -21.70
N ASP A 26 -13.86 -14.68 -22.31
CA ASP A 26 -12.47 -14.25 -22.09
C ASP A 26 -12.28 -12.74 -22.33
N GLU A 27 -13.10 -12.13 -23.20
CA GLU A 27 -13.13 -10.70 -23.51
C GLU A 27 -13.71 -9.82 -22.37
N GLU A 28 -14.45 -10.43 -21.45
CA GLU A 28 -15.06 -9.75 -20.29
C GLU A 28 -14.20 -9.87 -19.02
N MET A 29 -13.16 -10.70 -19.05
CA MET A 29 -12.14 -10.80 -18.00
C MET A 29 -11.10 -9.69 -18.17
N LEU A 30 -11.50 -8.45 -18.03
CA LEU A 30 -10.57 -7.33 -17.97
C LEU A 30 -9.91 -7.33 -16.59
N VAL A 31 -8.65 -7.73 -16.54
CA VAL A 31 -7.83 -7.48 -15.34
C VAL A 31 -7.58 -5.96 -15.29
N PRO A 32 -7.95 -5.28 -14.21
CA PRO A 32 -7.67 -3.85 -14.09
C PRO A 32 -6.18 -3.59 -14.26
N GLU A 33 -5.84 -2.62 -15.09
CA GLU A 33 -4.46 -2.18 -15.27
C GLU A 33 -3.98 -1.46 -14.01
N VAL A 34 -2.89 -1.94 -13.41
CA VAL A 34 -2.26 -1.31 -12.24
C VAL A 34 -1.16 -0.38 -12.75
N ARG A 35 -1.32 0.92 -12.53
CA ARG A 35 -0.39 1.98 -12.96
C ARG A 35 0.29 2.69 -11.82
N SER A 36 -0.28 2.61 -10.63
CA SER A 36 0.19 3.34 -9.45
C SER A 36 0.05 2.51 -8.18
N ILE A 37 1.13 2.44 -7.41
CA ILE A 37 1.20 1.70 -6.15
C ILE A 37 1.63 2.64 -5.05
N LEU A 38 0.84 2.74 -3.98
CA LEU A 38 1.18 3.50 -2.78
C LEU A 38 1.93 2.60 -1.80
N VAL A 39 3.09 3.05 -1.33
CA VAL A 39 3.88 2.38 -0.28
C VAL A 39 4.11 3.36 0.87
N PRO A 40 3.28 3.33 1.91
CA PRO A 40 3.50 4.13 3.11
C PRO A 40 4.69 3.61 3.90
N LEU A 41 5.50 4.53 4.38
CA LEU A 41 6.69 4.28 5.19
C LEU A 41 6.64 5.11 6.48
N ASP A 42 7.27 4.61 7.52
CA ASP A 42 7.55 5.32 8.76
C ASP A 42 8.81 4.78 9.42
N HIS A 43 9.14 5.27 10.62
CA HIS A 43 10.36 4.85 11.32
C HIS A 43 10.33 3.39 11.83
N PHE A 44 9.20 2.70 11.77
CA PHE A 44 9.09 1.27 12.11
C PHE A 44 9.30 0.36 10.89
N VAL A 45 9.19 0.92 9.68
CA VAL A 45 9.43 0.19 8.44
C VAL A 45 10.89 0.36 8.03
N HIS A 46 11.69 -0.66 8.20
CA HIS A 46 13.12 -0.58 7.92
C HIS A 46 13.46 -0.77 6.45
N GLU A 47 12.67 -1.57 5.74
CA GLU A 47 12.85 -1.86 4.32
C GLU A 47 11.55 -2.38 3.67
N ILE A 48 11.52 -2.34 2.33
CA ILE A 48 10.58 -3.09 1.51
C ILE A 48 11.23 -4.44 1.24
N THR A 49 10.56 -5.54 1.58
CA THR A 49 11.14 -6.88 1.45
C THR A 49 11.26 -7.29 -0.03
N ASP A 50 12.19 -8.20 -0.33
CA ASP A 50 12.42 -8.68 -1.70
C ASP A 50 11.17 -9.41 -2.23
N GLU A 51 10.49 -10.18 -1.39
CA GLU A 51 9.25 -10.87 -1.75
C GLU A 51 8.13 -9.88 -2.13
N ALA A 52 8.06 -8.73 -1.43
CA ALA A 52 7.10 -7.69 -1.80
C ALA A 52 7.47 -7.07 -3.16
N ILE A 53 8.74 -6.80 -3.40
CA ILE A 53 9.24 -6.26 -4.67
C ILE A 53 8.95 -7.25 -5.80
N ASP A 54 9.18 -8.54 -5.61
CA ASP A 54 8.89 -9.59 -6.59
C ASP A 54 7.41 -9.60 -6.99
N VAL A 55 6.50 -9.49 -6.00
CA VAL A 55 5.05 -9.39 -6.28
C VAL A 55 4.71 -8.12 -7.04
N LEU A 56 5.27 -6.98 -6.63
CA LEU A 56 5.02 -5.68 -7.27
C LEU A 56 5.60 -5.64 -8.70
N SER A 57 6.66 -6.38 -8.99
CA SER A 57 7.29 -6.47 -10.32
C SER A 57 6.38 -7.10 -11.39
N ALA A 58 5.27 -7.72 -11.00
CA ALA A 58 4.25 -8.18 -11.94
C ALA A 58 3.50 -7.02 -12.61
N TYR A 59 3.65 -5.78 -12.14
CA TYR A 59 2.96 -4.60 -12.62
C TYR A 59 3.94 -3.57 -13.18
N ASP A 60 3.63 -3.01 -14.34
CA ASP A 60 4.34 -1.86 -14.92
C ASP A 60 3.79 -0.55 -14.31
N ALA A 61 4.09 -0.33 -13.03
CA ALA A 61 3.50 0.71 -12.23
C ALA A 61 4.54 1.67 -11.64
N THR A 62 4.16 2.93 -11.45
CA THR A 62 4.94 3.89 -10.65
C THR A 62 4.68 3.66 -9.17
N ILE A 63 5.74 3.57 -8.37
CA ILE A 63 5.66 3.43 -6.92
C ILE A 63 5.76 4.79 -6.23
N SER A 64 4.71 5.14 -5.49
CA SER A 64 4.64 6.35 -4.66
C SER A 64 5.02 6.01 -3.22
N LEU A 65 6.20 6.41 -2.80
CA LEU A 65 6.69 6.27 -1.43
C LEU A 65 6.24 7.46 -0.58
N ALA A 66 5.49 7.23 0.49
CA ALA A 66 5.04 8.26 1.41
C ALA A 66 5.59 8.01 2.81
N TYR A 67 6.61 8.78 3.22
CA TYR A 67 7.08 8.75 4.60
C TYR A 67 6.24 9.69 5.46
N ILE A 68 5.56 9.12 6.47
CA ILE A 68 4.62 9.85 7.33
C ILE A 68 5.14 9.88 8.78
N THR A 69 5.44 11.07 9.28
CA THR A 69 5.70 11.31 10.70
C THR A 69 4.37 11.51 11.43
N ASP A 70 4.18 10.84 12.55
CA ASP A 70 2.94 10.92 13.32
C ASP A 70 2.75 12.31 13.94
N ALA A 71 1.65 12.97 13.61
CA ALA A 71 1.31 14.29 14.12
C ALA A 71 1.13 14.31 15.64
N GLY A 72 0.51 13.25 16.21
CA GLY A 72 0.33 13.16 17.67
C GLY A 72 1.65 13.05 18.42
N VAL A 73 2.66 12.39 17.84
CA VAL A 73 4.01 12.34 18.43
C VAL A 73 4.67 13.71 18.36
N VAL A 74 4.53 14.44 17.26
CA VAL A 74 5.08 15.79 17.10
C VAL A 74 4.46 16.72 18.13
N GLU A 75 3.13 16.74 18.26
CA GLU A 75 2.42 17.55 19.26
C GLU A 75 2.84 17.23 20.71
N LEU A 76 3.02 15.96 21.05
CA LEU A 76 3.48 15.55 22.38
C LEU A 76 4.90 16.05 22.66
N VAL A 77 5.80 15.97 21.68
CA VAL A 77 7.18 16.43 21.79
C VAL A 77 7.21 17.96 21.93
N GLU A 78 6.38 18.71 21.19
CA GLU A 78 6.23 20.16 21.30
C GLU A 78 5.79 20.61 22.69
N GLN A 79 4.94 19.81 23.36
CA GLN A 79 4.46 20.10 24.72
C GLN A 79 5.49 19.77 25.81
N THR A 80 6.45 18.90 25.53
CA THR A 80 7.36 18.32 26.53
C THR A 80 8.79 18.85 26.44
N LEU A 81 9.26 19.21 25.24
CA LEU A 81 10.64 19.64 25.02
C LEU A 81 10.75 21.18 24.93
N ASP A 82 11.93 21.69 25.30
CA ASP A 82 12.29 23.06 24.99
C ASP A 82 12.55 23.22 23.48
N ARG A 83 12.62 24.49 23.03
CA ARG A 83 12.73 24.82 21.62
C ARG A 83 13.97 24.21 20.95
N ALA A 84 15.13 24.23 21.62
CA ALA A 84 16.37 23.71 21.05
C ALA A 84 16.31 22.18 20.87
N SER A 85 15.80 21.46 21.88
CA SER A 85 15.60 20.03 21.84
C SER A 85 14.57 19.62 20.79
N MET A 86 13.52 20.45 20.59
CA MET A 86 12.52 20.24 19.55
C MET A 86 13.12 20.38 18.13
N GLU A 87 13.90 21.43 17.90
CA GLU A 87 14.59 21.64 16.62
C GLU A 87 15.54 20.47 16.30
N GLU A 88 16.29 19.97 17.29
CA GLU A 88 17.16 18.79 17.14
C GLU A 88 16.34 17.51 16.85
N PHE A 89 15.23 17.30 17.54
CA PHE A 89 14.36 16.16 17.33
C PHE A 89 13.78 16.16 15.89
N GLN A 90 13.29 17.31 15.44
CA GLN A 90 12.74 17.45 14.07
C GLN A 90 13.82 17.18 13.03
N ALA A 91 15.00 17.76 13.18
CA ALA A 91 16.12 17.56 12.25
C ALA A 91 16.52 16.08 12.15
N LYS A 92 16.62 15.37 13.28
CA LYS A 92 16.94 13.94 13.30
C LYS A 92 15.85 13.08 12.66
N LYS A 93 14.60 13.42 12.88
CA LYS A 93 13.45 12.72 12.27
C LYS A 93 13.42 12.90 10.76
N GLU A 94 13.65 14.12 10.30
CA GLU A 94 13.71 14.44 8.87
C GLU A 94 14.88 13.74 8.20
N GLU A 95 16.08 13.80 8.77
CA GLU A 95 17.26 13.10 8.26
C GLU A 95 17.03 11.57 8.17
N TYR A 96 16.40 10.98 9.20
CA TYR A 96 16.10 9.56 9.20
C TYR A 96 15.10 9.20 8.09
N GLY A 97 14.02 9.97 7.96
CA GLY A 97 13.02 9.76 6.92
C GLY A 97 13.59 9.89 5.51
N GLN A 98 14.44 10.90 5.30
CA GLN A 98 15.11 11.12 4.03
C GLN A 98 16.02 9.94 3.66
N LYS A 99 16.86 9.47 4.59
CA LYS A 99 17.74 8.31 4.38
C LYS A 99 16.96 7.02 4.10
N LEU A 100 15.79 6.84 4.75
CA LEU A 100 14.94 5.68 4.50
C LEU A 100 14.35 5.74 3.10
N LEU A 101 13.83 6.90 2.69
CA LEU A 101 13.30 7.11 1.34
C LEU A 101 14.38 6.90 0.27
N GLU A 102 15.57 7.45 0.45
CA GLU A 102 16.68 7.26 -0.50
C GLU A 102 17.07 5.80 -0.68
N ARG A 103 17.13 5.03 0.42
CA ARG A 103 17.39 3.57 0.35
C ARG A 103 16.26 2.81 -0.35
N ALA A 104 15.00 3.16 -0.05
CA ALA A 104 13.85 2.53 -0.68
C ALA A 104 13.79 2.84 -2.19
N VAL A 105 14.06 4.09 -2.59
CA VAL A 105 14.16 4.49 -3.99
C VAL A 105 15.25 3.70 -4.70
N ALA A 106 16.48 3.70 -4.16
CA ALA A 106 17.60 2.98 -4.78
C ALA A 106 17.28 1.50 -5.00
N LYS A 107 16.69 0.83 -3.99
CA LYS A 107 16.29 -0.57 -4.06
C LYS A 107 15.23 -0.81 -5.15
N LEU A 108 14.23 0.05 -5.26
CA LEU A 108 13.16 -0.08 -6.25
C LEU A 108 13.67 0.23 -7.68
N GLU A 109 14.52 1.23 -7.84
CA GLU A 109 15.10 1.58 -9.13
C GLU A 109 16.03 0.48 -9.67
N GLU A 110 16.78 -0.23 -8.80
CA GLU A 110 17.54 -1.43 -9.16
C GLU A 110 16.66 -2.54 -9.76
N HIS A 111 15.37 -2.58 -9.37
CA HIS A 111 14.36 -3.51 -9.91
C HIS A 111 13.57 -2.92 -11.09
N GLY A 112 13.95 -1.74 -11.57
CA GLY A 112 13.38 -1.11 -12.77
C GLY A 112 12.11 -0.29 -12.53
N PHE A 113 11.71 -0.03 -11.28
CA PHE A 113 10.55 0.80 -10.98
C PHE A 113 10.82 2.29 -11.17
N SER A 114 9.82 3.01 -11.69
CA SER A 114 9.73 4.45 -11.54
C SER A 114 9.20 4.80 -10.14
N THR A 115 9.82 5.77 -9.46
CA THR A 115 9.46 6.13 -8.09
C THR A 115 9.08 7.60 -7.97
N GLN A 116 8.18 7.88 -7.03
CA GLN A 116 7.86 9.22 -6.54
C GLN A 116 7.93 9.21 -5.01
N THR A 117 8.45 10.28 -4.41
CA THR A 117 8.61 10.36 -2.96
C THR A 117 7.86 11.53 -2.37
N ARG A 118 7.31 11.35 -1.17
CA ARG A 118 6.71 12.39 -0.36
C ARG A 118 7.03 12.16 1.10
N MET A 119 7.33 13.25 1.82
CA MET A 119 7.52 13.23 3.27
C MET A 119 6.71 14.34 3.92
N PHE A 120 5.97 14.02 4.99
CA PHE A 120 5.14 14.99 5.70
C PHE A 120 4.78 14.52 7.11
N VAL A 121 4.30 15.45 7.93
CA VAL A 121 3.70 15.17 9.24
C VAL A 121 2.20 14.98 9.04
N GLY A 122 1.63 13.89 9.57
CA GLY A 122 0.21 13.59 9.37
C GLY A 122 -0.32 12.46 10.25
N HIS A 123 -1.56 12.07 9.99
CA HIS A 123 -2.24 10.97 10.68
C HIS A 123 -2.05 9.68 9.88
N LYS A 124 -1.13 8.83 10.32
CA LYS A 124 -0.65 7.64 9.59
C LYS A 124 -1.78 6.79 8.97
N GLY A 125 -2.87 6.56 9.68
CA GLY A 125 -3.99 5.76 9.17
C GLY A 125 -4.87 6.52 8.18
N ASP A 126 -5.31 7.73 8.54
CA ASP A 126 -6.27 8.51 7.77
C ASP A 126 -5.67 9.03 6.47
N ASP A 127 -4.42 9.51 6.51
CA ASP A 127 -3.74 10.03 5.33
C ASP A 127 -3.44 8.92 4.31
N VAL A 128 -3.10 7.72 4.76
CA VAL A 128 -2.92 6.57 3.85
C VAL A 128 -4.23 6.21 3.16
N VAL A 129 -5.35 6.16 3.90
CA VAL A 129 -6.68 5.90 3.30
C VAL A 129 -7.06 6.98 2.29
N LEU A 130 -6.75 8.25 2.58
CA LEU A 130 -7.00 9.35 1.66
C LEU A 130 -6.13 9.27 0.39
N MET A 131 -4.83 8.98 0.55
CA MET A 131 -3.90 8.84 -0.56
C MET A 131 -4.22 7.63 -1.44
N ALA A 132 -4.68 6.53 -0.84
CA ALA A 132 -5.06 5.30 -1.54
C ALA A 132 -6.13 5.53 -2.62
N LYS A 133 -7.00 6.54 -2.48
CA LYS A 133 -8.03 6.89 -3.48
C LYS A 133 -7.47 7.27 -4.85
N ASN A 134 -6.21 7.65 -4.92
CA ASN A 134 -5.53 8.04 -6.16
C ASN A 134 -4.52 7.00 -6.63
N HIS A 135 -4.60 5.78 -6.11
CA HIS A 135 -3.69 4.67 -6.44
C HIS A 135 -4.50 3.41 -6.73
N ASP A 136 -3.88 2.45 -7.41
CA ASP A 136 -4.53 1.20 -7.81
C ASP A 136 -4.27 0.08 -6.80
N ILE A 137 -3.13 0.12 -6.08
CA ILE A 137 -2.75 -0.82 -5.02
C ILE A 137 -2.13 -0.02 -3.86
N VAL A 138 -2.32 -0.48 -2.63
CA VAL A 138 -1.52 -0.06 -1.48
C VAL A 138 -0.70 -1.24 -0.97
N ALA A 139 0.61 -1.06 -0.81
CA ALA A 139 1.52 -2.05 -0.23
C ALA A 139 1.99 -1.57 1.15
N LEU A 140 1.64 -2.33 2.18
CA LEU A 140 1.81 -1.98 3.59
C LEU A 140 2.75 -2.97 4.27
N SER A 141 3.80 -2.45 4.91
CA SER A 141 4.52 -3.28 5.88
C SER A 141 3.62 -3.63 7.05
N ARG A 142 3.65 -4.90 7.48
CA ARG A 142 2.92 -5.35 8.69
C ARG A 142 3.28 -4.53 9.93
N ARG A 143 4.45 -3.90 9.95
CA ARG A 143 4.98 -3.10 11.06
C ARG A 143 4.68 -1.60 10.92
N TYR A 144 4.04 -1.17 9.86
CA TYR A 144 3.68 0.23 9.68
C TYR A 144 2.85 0.74 10.87
N ALA A 145 3.28 1.86 11.45
CA ALA A 145 2.67 2.53 12.62
C ALA A 145 2.66 1.72 13.93
N ASP A 146 3.49 0.68 14.05
CA ASP A 146 3.58 -0.11 15.28
C ASP A 146 5.00 -0.62 15.51
N GLY A 147 5.65 -0.12 16.56
CA GLY A 147 7.01 -0.48 16.95
C GLY A 147 7.11 -1.55 18.04
N GLU A 148 6.02 -1.89 18.72
CA GLU A 148 6.07 -2.71 19.93
C GLU A 148 5.82 -4.20 19.68
N SER A 149 5.20 -4.60 18.58
CA SER A 149 4.94 -6.01 18.34
C SER A 149 6.22 -6.74 17.87
N ALA A 150 6.87 -7.40 18.83
CA ALA A 150 7.97 -8.35 18.55
C ALA A 150 7.49 -9.58 17.75
N ASP A 151 6.20 -9.77 17.62
CA ASP A 151 5.56 -10.88 16.92
C ASP A 151 5.29 -10.57 15.45
N LEU A 152 5.11 -11.63 14.67
CA LEU A 152 4.70 -11.60 13.26
C LEU A 152 3.29 -11.03 13.02
N SER A 153 2.71 -10.37 14.01
CA SER A 153 1.37 -9.79 13.95
C SER A 153 1.33 -8.55 13.04
N ILE A 154 0.18 -8.35 12.41
CA ILE A 154 -0.10 -7.15 11.62
C ILE A 154 -0.50 -6.03 12.58
N SER A 155 0.05 -4.83 12.40
CA SER A 155 -0.25 -3.69 13.26
C SER A 155 -1.75 -3.35 13.24
N PRO A 156 -2.33 -2.88 14.35
CA PRO A 156 -3.73 -2.45 14.39
C PRO A 156 -4.06 -1.32 13.40
N THR A 157 -3.09 -0.47 13.11
CA THR A 157 -3.23 0.61 12.13
C THR A 157 -3.30 0.05 10.70
N VAL A 158 -2.47 -0.93 10.34
CA VAL A 158 -2.54 -1.62 9.05
C VAL A 158 -3.89 -2.30 8.87
N LEU A 159 -4.39 -3.00 9.88
CA LEU A 159 -5.71 -3.63 9.82
C LEU A 159 -6.82 -2.60 9.61
N ARG A 160 -6.78 -1.45 10.30
CA ARG A 160 -7.76 -0.37 10.11
C ARG A 160 -7.67 0.26 8.72
N ILE A 161 -6.48 0.41 8.15
CA ILE A 161 -6.30 0.88 6.77
C ILE A 161 -6.97 -0.11 5.81
N CYS A 162 -6.67 -1.41 5.93
CA CYS A 162 -7.25 -2.45 5.07
C CYS A 162 -8.78 -2.52 5.13
N GLN A 163 -9.40 -2.19 6.27
CA GLN A 163 -10.86 -2.14 6.41
C GLN A 163 -11.50 -0.93 5.72
N ARG A 164 -10.72 0.10 5.36
CA ARG A 164 -11.22 1.40 4.87
C ARG A 164 -10.82 1.72 3.45
N VAL A 165 -9.79 1.08 2.91
CA VAL A 165 -9.38 1.26 1.51
C VAL A 165 -10.31 0.45 0.60
N GLU A 166 -10.60 1.02 -0.58
CA GLU A 166 -11.44 0.40 -1.62
C GLU A 166 -10.61 -0.26 -2.71
N ILE A 167 -9.29 -0.17 -2.62
CA ILE A 167 -8.33 -0.75 -3.55
C ILE A 167 -7.66 -1.99 -2.95
N PRO A 168 -7.09 -2.90 -3.77
CA PRO A 168 -6.32 -4.03 -3.28
C PRO A 168 -5.18 -3.61 -2.35
N ALA A 169 -4.95 -4.39 -1.29
CA ALA A 169 -3.88 -4.18 -0.33
C ALA A 169 -2.94 -5.39 -0.29
N LEU A 170 -1.64 -5.14 -0.46
CA LEU A 170 -0.56 -6.10 -0.22
C LEU A 170 0.00 -5.83 1.18
N ILE A 171 0.09 -6.85 2.03
CA ILE A 171 0.75 -6.76 3.34
C ILE A 171 2.02 -7.61 3.30
N TYR A 172 3.16 -7.03 3.67
CA TYR A 172 4.47 -7.70 3.67
C TYR A 172 5.21 -7.55 5.00
#